data_15779fcfd0cf95105386b3d0bee88da6
#
_entry.id   15779fcfd0cf95105386b3d0bee88da6
#
_cell.length_a   1.000
_cell.length_b   1.000
_cell.length_c   1.000
_cell.angle_alpha   90.00
_cell.angle_beta   90.00
_cell.angle_gamma   90.00
#
_symmetry.space_group_name_H-M   'P 1'
#
loop_
_entity.id
_entity.type
_entity.pdbx_description
1 polymer ?
#
loop_
_entity_poly.entity_id
_entity_poly.type
_entity_poly.pdbx_seq_one_letter_code
_entity_poly.pdbx_strand_id
1 'polypeptide(L)'
;GVVRLVSHSRFAYRALWESTLDMIVALALAGALGGYLGSLVLRRLKRPLDAVIGQAQAISERRFVTIEEPGVPELKRLATAMNATVTRLKAMFDEEAARLESVRREANCDALTGLANRSFFMAQLREATQADDASGGSVFIARLAHLATVNQSLGREATDELLRRFGKVLDETAGQRPQAVAARLNGADFALLLP
;
A
#
# COMPACT_ATOMS: atom_id res chain seq x y z
N GLY A 1 83.97 -52.57 -32.94
CA GLY A 1 82.82 -51.86 -33.43
C GLY A 1 82.06 -51.20 -32.27
N VAL A 2 82.04 -49.88 -32.19
CA VAL A 2 81.32 -49.13 -31.17
C VAL A 2 79.92 -48.69 -31.80
N VAL A 3 78.86 -49.25 -31.27
CA VAL A 3 77.50 -48.87 -31.65
C VAL A 3 77.13 -47.63 -30.86
N ARG A 4 77.06 -46.45 -31.48
CA ARG A 4 76.52 -45.22 -30.91
C ARG A 4 74.99 -45.21 -31.12
N LEU A 5 74.17 -45.45 -30.09
CA LEU A 5 72.81 -45.22 -30.04
C LEU A 5 72.58 -43.71 -29.83
N VAL A 6 72.17 -42.98 -30.88
CA VAL A 6 71.75 -41.55 -30.80
C VAL A 6 70.29 -41.57 -30.52
N SER A 7 69.93 -41.40 -29.26
CA SER A 7 68.53 -41.18 -28.87
C SER A 7 68.04 -39.79 -29.37
N HIS A 8 67.04 -39.76 -30.22
CA HIS A 8 66.42 -38.52 -30.68
C HIS A 8 65.47 -37.95 -29.64
N SER A 9 66.05 -37.29 -28.62
CA SER A 9 65.30 -36.64 -27.51
C SER A 9 64.30 -35.60 -28.00
N ARG A 10 64.49 -35.03 -29.19
CA ARG A 10 63.58 -34.00 -29.77
C ARG A 10 62.16 -34.51 -29.99
N PHE A 11 61.93 -35.77 -30.31
CA PHE A 11 60.57 -36.32 -30.52
C PHE A 11 59.85 -36.53 -29.20
N ALA A 12 60.54 -36.95 -28.14
CA ALA A 12 59.96 -37.11 -26.81
C ALA A 12 59.53 -35.76 -26.21
N TYR A 13 60.35 -34.72 -26.36
CA TYR A 13 60.00 -33.37 -25.90
C TYR A 13 58.83 -32.76 -26.64
N ARG A 14 58.66 -32.96 -27.94
CA ARG A 14 57.48 -32.49 -28.69
C ARG A 14 56.22 -33.20 -28.25
N ALA A 15 56.21 -34.51 -28.11
CA ALA A 15 55.06 -35.28 -27.67
C ALA A 15 54.63 -34.89 -26.27
N LEU A 16 55.61 -34.69 -25.35
CA LEU A 16 55.31 -34.19 -23.98
C LEU A 16 54.75 -32.78 -23.99
N TRP A 17 55.29 -31.88 -24.86
CA TRP A 17 54.81 -30.51 -24.95
C TRP A 17 53.40 -30.43 -25.52
N GLU A 18 53.06 -31.18 -26.58
CA GLU A 18 51.74 -31.25 -27.15
C GLU A 18 50.74 -31.82 -26.14
N SER A 19 51.04 -32.92 -25.49
CA SER A 19 50.13 -33.49 -24.45
C SER A 19 49.95 -32.58 -23.24
N THR A 20 50.98 -31.83 -22.83
CA THR A 20 50.88 -30.85 -21.76
C THR A 20 50.00 -29.66 -22.15
N LEU A 21 50.15 -29.21 -23.38
CA LEU A 21 49.33 -28.10 -23.89
C LEU A 21 47.85 -28.51 -23.98
N ASP A 22 47.54 -29.70 -24.52
CA ASP A 22 46.20 -30.25 -24.60
C ASP A 22 45.55 -30.38 -23.20
N MET A 23 46.35 -30.83 -22.23
CA MET A 23 45.87 -30.96 -20.84
C MET A 23 45.59 -29.61 -20.22
N ILE A 24 46.42 -28.59 -20.46
CA ILE A 24 46.18 -27.20 -20.00
C ILE A 24 44.95 -26.64 -20.64
N VAL A 25 44.75 -26.81 -21.94
CA VAL A 25 43.55 -26.35 -22.67
C VAL A 25 42.31 -27.05 -22.13
N ALA A 26 42.35 -28.39 -21.96
CA ALA A 26 41.23 -29.13 -21.42
C ALA A 26 40.85 -28.66 -20.00
N LEU A 27 41.85 -28.41 -19.14
CA LEU A 27 41.66 -27.92 -17.77
C LEU A 27 41.07 -26.51 -17.76
N ALA A 28 41.55 -25.64 -18.66
CA ALA A 28 41.01 -24.27 -18.82
C ALA A 28 39.56 -24.27 -19.29
N LEU A 29 39.23 -25.13 -20.27
CA LEU A 29 37.86 -25.29 -20.77
C LEU A 29 36.93 -25.86 -19.68
N ALA A 30 37.37 -26.86 -18.96
CA ALA A 30 36.63 -27.45 -17.82
C ALA A 30 36.37 -26.39 -16.71
N GLY A 31 37.41 -25.61 -16.38
CA GLY A 31 37.29 -24.50 -15.42
C GLY A 31 36.32 -23.40 -15.87
N ALA A 32 36.42 -23.00 -17.15
CA ALA A 32 35.52 -22.02 -17.72
C ALA A 32 34.04 -22.51 -17.74
N LEU A 33 33.81 -23.75 -18.16
CA LEU A 33 32.50 -24.38 -18.15
C LEU A 33 31.93 -24.51 -16.74
N GLY A 34 32.76 -24.99 -15.79
CA GLY A 34 32.36 -25.10 -14.37
C GLY A 34 32.01 -23.73 -13.75
N GLY A 35 32.84 -22.72 -14.02
CA GLY A 35 32.58 -21.33 -13.59
C GLY A 35 31.31 -20.76 -14.19
N TYR A 36 31.08 -21.02 -15.48
CA TYR A 36 29.84 -20.59 -16.18
C TYR A 36 28.59 -21.25 -15.59
N LEU A 37 28.61 -22.57 -15.43
CA LEU A 37 27.48 -23.32 -14.84
C LEU A 37 27.26 -22.91 -13.37
N GLY A 38 28.33 -22.76 -12.60
CA GLY A 38 28.24 -22.24 -11.22
C GLY A 38 27.61 -20.85 -11.13
N SER A 39 27.98 -19.94 -12.07
CA SER A 39 27.39 -18.60 -12.13
C SER A 39 25.90 -18.62 -12.46
N LEU A 40 25.47 -19.53 -13.36
CA LEU A 40 24.06 -19.71 -13.70
C LEU A 40 23.23 -20.18 -12.50
N VAL A 41 23.73 -21.18 -11.77
CA VAL A 41 23.07 -21.69 -10.56
C VAL A 41 22.98 -20.61 -9.49
N LEU A 42 24.08 -19.89 -9.26
CA LEU A 42 24.12 -18.82 -8.27
C LEU A 42 23.13 -17.68 -8.61
N ARG A 43 23.03 -17.29 -9.89
CA ARG A 43 22.05 -16.28 -10.34
C ARG A 43 20.62 -16.75 -10.17
N ARG A 44 20.33 -18.05 -10.39
CA ARG A 44 18.99 -18.62 -10.18
C ARG A 44 18.55 -18.64 -8.71
N LEU A 45 19.50 -18.72 -7.79
CA LEU A 45 19.22 -18.68 -6.34
C LEU A 45 19.21 -17.25 -5.78
N LYS A 46 20.12 -16.39 -6.25
CA LYS A 46 20.28 -15.04 -5.72
C LYS A 46 19.05 -14.14 -6.03
N ARG A 47 18.55 -14.14 -7.27
CA ARG A 47 17.42 -13.30 -7.69
C ARG A 47 16.16 -13.46 -6.83
N PRO A 48 15.63 -14.68 -6.60
CA PRO A 48 14.44 -14.84 -5.77
C PRO A 48 14.70 -14.53 -4.28
N LEU A 49 15.92 -14.73 -3.80
CA LEU A 49 16.28 -14.35 -2.43
C LEU A 49 16.28 -12.83 -2.25
N ASP A 50 16.87 -12.10 -3.20
CA ASP A 50 16.85 -10.64 -3.23
C ASP A 50 15.39 -10.10 -3.31
N ALA A 51 14.51 -10.78 -4.05
CA ALA A 51 13.09 -10.42 -4.13
C ALA A 51 12.37 -10.59 -2.78
N VAL A 52 12.63 -11.67 -2.04
CA VAL A 52 12.06 -11.89 -0.68
C VAL A 52 12.58 -10.84 0.31
N ILE A 53 13.87 -10.51 0.25
CA ILE A 53 14.46 -9.44 1.09
C ILE A 53 13.81 -8.09 0.76
N GLY A 54 13.67 -7.77 -0.53
CA GLY A 54 13.01 -6.55 -0.99
C GLY A 54 11.54 -6.48 -0.57
N GLN A 55 10.81 -7.60 -0.57
CA GLN A 55 9.44 -7.69 -0.08
C GLN A 55 9.39 -7.41 1.44
N ALA A 56 10.30 -7.99 2.22
CA ALA A 56 10.36 -7.75 3.66
C ALA A 56 10.65 -6.27 3.99
N GLN A 57 11.54 -5.63 3.22
CA GLN A 57 11.79 -4.19 3.34
C GLN A 57 10.57 -3.35 2.95
N ALA A 58 9.89 -3.70 1.86
CA ALA A 58 8.67 -3.01 1.42
C ALA A 58 7.56 -3.06 2.50
N ILE A 59 7.43 -4.16 3.23
CA ILE A 59 6.49 -4.28 4.37
C ILE A 59 6.82 -3.24 5.45
N SER A 60 8.10 -3.05 5.77
CA SER A 60 8.53 -2.05 6.77
C SER A 60 8.16 -0.63 6.35
N GLU A 61 8.06 -0.36 5.06
CA GLU A 61 7.64 0.92 4.47
C GLU A 61 6.12 0.99 4.22
N ARG A 62 5.35 0.04 4.77
CA ARG A 62 3.89 -0.11 4.56
C ARG A 62 3.49 -0.32 3.09
N ARG A 63 4.40 -0.83 2.26
CA ARG A 63 4.14 -1.21 0.87
C ARG A 63 3.90 -2.72 0.81
N PHE A 64 2.67 -3.12 0.58
CA PHE A 64 2.25 -4.52 0.53
C PHE A 64 2.37 -5.06 -0.90
N VAL A 65 3.59 -5.46 -1.27
CA VAL A 65 3.91 -5.97 -2.61
C VAL A 65 4.05 -7.50 -2.55
N THR A 66 3.45 -8.19 -3.50
CA THR A 66 3.64 -9.63 -3.72
C THR A 66 4.75 -9.87 -4.72
N ILE A 67 5.49 -10.98 -4.59
CA ILE A 67 6.56 -11.39 -5.49
C ILE A 67 6.10 -12.57 -6.35
N GLU A 68 6.69 -12.70 -7.55
CA GLU A 68 6.45 -13.84 -8.40
C GLU A 68 6.98 -15.13 -7.78
N GLU A 69 6.28 -16.23 -8.01
CA GLU A 69 6.70 -17.54 -7.51
C GLU A 69 7.91 -18.06 -8.31
N PRO A 70 9.06 -18.30 -7.67
CA PRO A 70 10.24 -18.81 -8.34
C PRO A 70 10.05 -20.27 -8.78
N GLY A 71 10.81 -20.68 -9.82
CA GLY A 71 10.74 -22.05 -10.34
C GLY A 71 11.38 -23.13 -9.46
N VAL A 72 12.08 -22.75 -8.37
CA VAL A 72 12.68 -23.68 -7.41
C VAL A 72 11.66 -24.03 -6.33
N PRO A 73 11.32 -25.32 -6.11
CA PRO A 73 10.21 -25.72 -5.24
C PRO A 73 10.31 -25.18 -3.81
N GLU A 74 11.50 -25.15 -3.21
CA GLU A 74 11.75 -24.68 -1.86
C GLU A 74 11.52 -23.16 -1.75
N LEU A 75 12.01 -22.42 -2.73
CA LEU A 75 11.83 -20.97 -2.82
C LEU A 75 10.40 -20.59 -3.19
N LYS A 76 9.72 -21.42 -3.98
CA LYS A 76 8.28 -21.25 -4.30
C LYS A 76 7.43 -21.33 -3.02
N ARG A 77 7.67 -22.34 -2.17
CA ARG A 77 6.97 -22.46 -0.87
C ARG A 77 7.19 -21.23 0.01
N LEU A 78 8.42 -20.71 0.06
CA LEU A 78 8.73 -19.49 0.81
C LEU A 78 8.00 -18.27 0.23
N ALA A 79 8.06 -18.07 -1.09
CA ALA A 79 7.37 -16.97 -1.77
C ALA A 79 5.84 -17.01 -1.55
N THR A 80 5.24 -18.20 -1.68
CA THR A 80 3.80 -18.40 -1.43
C THR A 80 3.44 -18.07 0.01
N ALA A 81 4.21 -18.53 0.99
CA ALA A 81 3.97 -18.23 2.41
C ALA A 81 4.13 -16.73 2.71
N MET A 82 5.16 -16.08 2.14
CA MET A 82 5.36 -14.64 2.26
C MET A 82 4.23 -13.84 1.61
N ASN A 83 3.81 -14.20 0.39
CA ASN A 83 2.70 -13.56 -0.29
C ASN A 83 1.39 -13.69 0.50
N ALA A 84 1.12 -14.87 1.07
CA ALA A 84 -0.03 -15.09 1.93
C ALA A 84 0.01 -14.19 3.18
N THR A 85 1.19 -14.07 3.81
CA THR A 85 1.38 -13.19 4.97
C THR A 85 1.16 -11.72 4.61
N VAL A 86 1.71 -11.25 3.49
CA VAL A 86 1.53 -9.87 3.01
C VAL A 86 0.06 -9.58 2.72
N THR A 87 -0.64 -10.50 2.03
CA THR A 87 -2.06 -10.36 1.72
C THR A 87 -2.91 -10.27 2.98
N ARG A 88 -2.61 -11.13 3.97
CA ARG A 88 -3.31 -11.12 5.27
C ARG A 88 -3.04 -9.82 6.04
N LEU A 89 -1.79 -9.38 6.05
CA LEU A 89 -1.40 -8.14 6.73
C LEU A 89 -2.09 -6.93 6.10
N LYS A 90 -2.12 -6.86 4.76
CA LYS A 90 -2.85 -5.82 4.03
C LYS A 90 -4.34 -5.82 4.41
N ALA A 91 -4.99 -6.98 4.39
CA ALA A 91 -6.40 -7.11 4.75
C ALA A 91 -6.66 -6.61 6.18
N MET A 92 -5.78 -6.93 7.14
CA MET A 92 -5.90 -6.45 8.53
C MET A 92 -5.77 -4.91 8.62
N PHE A 93 -4.83 -4.31 7.87
CA PHE A 93 -4.69 -2.85 7.85
C PHE A 93 -5.89 -2.16 7.19
N ASP A 94 -6.41 -2.72 6.10
CA ASP A 94 -7.60 -2.19 5.41
C ASP A 94 -8.84 -2.29 6.32
N GLU A 95 -9.00 -3.39 7.06
CA GLU A 95 -10.08 -3.58 8.04
C GLU A 95 -9.97 -2.59 9.21
N GLU A 96 -8.77 -2.42 9.77
CA GLU A 96 -8.56 -1.48 10.87
C GLU A 96 -8.77 -0.03 10.43
N ALA A 97 -8.33 0.34 9.24
CA ALA A 97 -8.59 1.67 8.66
C ALA A 97 -10.10 1.91 8.46
N ALA A 98 -10.84 0.93 7.95
CA ALA A 98 -12.29 1.00 7.79
C ALA A 98 -13.00 1.13 9.15
N ARG A 99 -12.52 0.38 10.16
CA ARG A 99 -13.04 0.45 11.53
C ARG A 99 -12.82 1.83 12.15
N LEU A 100 -11.61 2.36 12.04
CA LEU A 100 -11.30 3.70 12.55
C LEU A 100 -12.14 4.77 11.88
N GLU A 101 -12.34 4.68 10.55
CA GLU A 101 -13.19 5.61 9.83
C GLU A 101 -14.66 5.49 10.25
N SER A 102 -15.15 4.25 10.50
CA SER A 102 -16.50 4.03 11.02
C SER A 102 -16.69 4.67 12.40
N VAL A 103 -15.76 4.43 13.32
CA VAL A 103 -15.79 5.03 14.67
C VAL A 103 -15.73 6.56 14.61
N ARG A 104 -14.88 7.10 13.73
CA ARG A 104 -14.77 8.55 13.52
C ARG A 104 -16.06 9.15 12.97
N ARG A 105 -16.71 8.48 12.00
CA ARG A 105 -18.02 8.93 11.48
C ARG A 105 -19.10 8.88 12.54
N GLU A 106 -19.17 7.81 13.32
CA GLU A 106 -20.15 7.67 14.39
C GLU A 106 -19.96 8.73 15.48
N ALA A 107 -18.71 9.07 15.83
CA ALA A 107 -18.41 10.12 16.80
C ALA A 107 -18.68 11.54 16.30
N ASN A 108 -18.48 11.81 15.00
CA ASN A 108 -18.43 13.17 14.48
C ASN A 108 -19.58 13.53 13.52
N CYS A 109 -20.33 12.54 13.01
CA CYS A 109 -21.40 12.78 12.01
C CYS A 109 -22.78 12.43 12.56
N ASP A 110 -23.82 13.06 12.00
CA ASP A 110 -25.21 12.68 12.19
C ASP A 110 -25.55 11.45 11.32
N ALA A 111 -26.08 10.42 11.95
CA ALA A 111 -26.34 9.13 11.33
C ALA A 111 -27.34 9.17 10.14
N LEU A 112 -28.27 10.16 10.12
CA LEU A 112 -29.27 10.29 9.07
C LEU A 112 -28.75 11.04 7.86
N THR A 113 -28.07 12.17 8.08
CA THR A 113 -27.70 13.12 7.01
C THR A 113 -26.25 12.98 6.58
N GLY A 114 -25.40 12.36 7.40
CA GLY A 114 -23.94 12.27 7.17
C GLY A 114 -23.18 13.58 7.43
N LEU A 115 -23.88 14.68 7.70
CA LEU A 115 -23.27 15.96 8.09
C LEU A 115 -22.55 15.84 9.45
N ALA A 116 -21.71 16.82 9.78
CA ALA A 116 -21.17 16.91 11.13
C ALA A 116 -22.29 16.95 12.18
N ASN A 117 -22.09 16.25 13.29
CA ASN A 117 -23.01 16.34 14.41
C ASN A 117 -22.76 17.61 15.24
N ARG A 118 -23.66 17.88 16.17
CA ARG A 118 -23.57 19.06 17.05
C ARG A 118 -22.24 19.14 17.81
N SER A 119 -21.75 18.02 18.34
CA SER A 119 -20.54 18.01 19.14
C SER A 119 -19.32 18.42 18.33
N PHE A 120 -19.17 17.85 17.15
CA PHE A 120 -18.10 18.21 16.22
C PHE A 120 -18.20 19.66 15.75
N PHE A 121 -19.40 20.12 15.37
CA PHE A 121 -19.64 21.51 14.97
C PHE A 121 -19.24 22.50 16.06
N MET A 122 -19.61 22.25 17.30
CA MET A 122 -19.28 23.12 18.43
C MET A 122 -17.76 23.14 18.74
N ALA A 123 -17.08 22.03 18.50
CA ALA A 123 -15.61 21.98 18.60
C ALA A 123 -14.95 22.85 17.51
N GLN A 124 -15.39 22.71 16.28
CA GLN A 124 -14.88 23.51 15.14
C GLN A 124 -15.18 25.01 15.32
N LEU A 125 -16.36 25.35 15.81
CA LEU A 125 -16.72 26.73 16.09
C LEU A 125 -15.82 27.35 17.19
N ARG A 126 -15.52 26.59 18.25
CA ARG A 126 -14.59 27.06 19.29
C ARG A 126 -13.18 27.25 18.76
N GLU A 127 -12.69 26.34 17.95
CA GLU A 127 -11.40 26.43 17.30
C GLU A 127 -11.31 27.67 16.41
N ALA A 128 -12.32 27.88 15.56
CA ALA A 128 -12.39 29.05 14.70
C ALA A 128 -12.48 30.41 15.45
N THR A 129 -13.09 30.42 16.66
CA THR A 129 -13.22 31.62 17.47
C THR A 129 -12.02 31.89 18.39
N GLN A 130 -11.18 30.89 18.62
CA GLN A 130 -9.99 31.00 19.50
C GLN A 130 -8.69 31.16 18.71
N ALA A 131 -8.68 31.07 17.40
CA ALA A 131 -7.51 31.29 16.57
C ALA A 131 -7.07 32.76 16.69
N ASP A 132 -5.81 33.02 17.06
CA ASP A 132 -5.23 34.36 17.23
C ASP A 132 -5.25 35.20 15.93
N ASP A 133 -5.35 34.55 14.77
CA ASP A 133 -5.46 35.14 13.42
C ASP A 133 -6.87 35.01 12.83
N ALA A 134 -7.91 34.98 13.65
CA ALA A 134 -9.28 34.84 13.16
C ALA A 134 -9.66 36.04 12.25
N SER A 135 -9.54 35.85 10.94
CA SER A 135 -9.89 36.84 9.92
C SER A 135 -11.41 37.14 9.83
N GLY A 136 -12.17 36.62 10.79
CA GLY A 136 -13.62 36.72 10.85
C GLY A 136 -14.31 35.64 9.99
N GLY A 137 -15.33 35.03 10.54
CA GLY A 137 -16.13 34.01 9.87
C GLY A 137 -17.62 34.27 10.05
N SER A 138 -18.46 33.46 9.42
CA SER A 138 -19.92 33.55 9.53
C SER A 138 -20.51 32.21 9.96
N VAL A 139 -21.49 32.25 10.84
CA VAL A 139 -22.29 31.10 11.21
C VAL A 139 -23.72 31.30 10.77
N PHE A 140 -24.23 30.40 9.97
CA PHE A 140 -25.64 30.37 9.54
C PHE A 140 -26.33 29.23 10.25
N ILE A 141 -27.54 29.48 10.74
CA ILE A 141 -28.44 28.50 11.29
C ILE A 141 -29.71 28.43 10.44
N ALA A 142 -30.04 27.24 9.94
CA ALA A 142 -31.22 26.99 9.14
C ALA A 142 -32.13 26.01 9.89
N ARG A 143 -33.41 26.34 10.02
CA ARG A 143 -34.43 25.49 10.62
C ARG A 143 -35.46 25.07 9.61
N LEU A 144 -35.69 23.78 9.46
CA LEU A 144 -36.82 23.27 8.69
C LEU A 144 -38.10 23.46 9.51
N ALA A 145 -38.92 24.45 9.10
CA ALA A 145 -40.16 24.74 9.76
C ALA A 145 -41.20 23.61 9.54
N HIS A 146 -42.09 23.42 10.51
CA HIS A 146 -43.17 22.46 10.44
C HIS A 146 -42.81 21.00 10.20
N LEU A 147 -41.59 20.58 10.55
CA LEU A 147 -41.10 19.20 10.34
C LEU A 147 -42.02 18.14 11.01
N ALA A 148 -42.61 18.47 12.18
CA ALA A 148 -43.58 17.62 12.84
C ALA A 148 -44.84 17.40 12.01
N THR A 149 -45.35 18.44 11.36
CA THR A 149 -46.53 18.36 10.47
C THR A 149 -46.22 17.54 9.22
N VAL A 150 -45.05 17.75 8.63
CA VAL A 150 -44.55 16.93 7.49
C VAL A 150 -44.50 15.47 7.88
N ASN A 151 -43.94 15.16 9.07
CA ASN A 151 -43.85 13.79 9.56
C ASN A 151 -45.22 13.14 9.80
N GLN A 152 -46.17 13.91 10.32
CA GLN A 152 -47.56 13.42 10.53
C GLN A 152 -48.31 13.19 9.20
N SER A 153 -48.10 14.03 8.19
CA SER A 153 -48.84 13.97 6.92
C SER A 153 -48.19 12.99 5.91
N LEU A 154 -46.85 12.93 5.83
CA LEU A 154 -46.14 12.17 4.81
C LEU A 154 -45.38 10.94 5.39
N GLY A 155 -45.33 10.82 6.72
CA GLY A 155 -44.65 9.74 7.40
C GLY A 155 -43.17 9.96 7.55
N ARG A 156 -42.56 9.06 8.33
CA ARG A 156 -41.15 9.15 8.75
C ARG A 156 -40.18 9.04 7.57
N GLU A 157 -40.44 8.13 6.65
CA GLU A 157 -39.53 7.86 5.52
C GLU A 157 -39.38 9.07 4.59
N ALA A 158 -40.51 9.74 4.26
CA ALA A 158 -40.49 10.96 3.46
C ALA A 158 -39.81 12.13 4.20
N THR A 159 -39.97 12.20 5.54
CA THR A 159 -39.33 13.21 6.38
C THR A 159 -37.81 12.96 6.45
N ASP A 160 -37.40 11.74 6.61
CA ASP A 160 -35.97 11.36 6.62
C ASP A 160 -35.30 11.64 5.27
N GLU A 161 -36.01 11.40 4.16
CA GLU A 161 -35.51 11.72 2.82
C GLU A 161 -35.40 13.25 2.61
N LEU A 162 -36.37 14.04 3.08
CA LEU A 162 -36.28 15.50 3.06
C LEU A 162 -35.04 15.99 3.83
N LEU A 163 -34.78 15.44 5.03
CA LEU A 163 -33.64 15.80 5.84
C LEU A 163 -32.31 15.42 5.16
N ARG A 164 -32.22 14.25 4.51
CA ARG A 164 -31.04 13.85 3.74
C ARG A 164 -30.77 14.78 2.56
N ARG A 165 -31.80 15.12 1.80
CA ARG A 165 -31.68 16.06 0.64
C ARG A 165 -31.24 17.43 1.10
N PHE A 166 -31.83 17.95 2.16
CA PHE A 166 -31.41 19.22 2.71
C PHE A 166 -29.98 19.22 3.21
N GLY A 167 -29.60 18.13 3.92
CA GLY A 167 -28.22 17.92 4.34
C GLY A 167 -27.24 17.91 3.16
N LYS A 168 -27.59 17.23 2.07
CA LYS A 168 -26.76 17.19 0.86
C LYS A 168 -26.53 18.57 0.24
N VAL A 169 -27.53 19.40 0.17
CA VAL A 169 -27.43 20.80 -0.34
C VAL A 169 -26.47 21.60 0.54
N LEU A 170 -26.55 21.44 1.87
CA LEU A 170 -25.64 22.14 2.78
C LEU A 170 -24.20 21.62 2.66
N ASP A 171 -24.01 20.32 2.49
CA ASP A 171 -22.70 19.72 2.30
C ASP A 171 -22.04 20.20 1.00
N GLU A 172 -22.80 20.23 -0.10
CA GLU A 172 -22.34 20.76 -1.38
C GLU A 172 -21.99 22.25 -1.28
N THR A 173 -22.73 23.01 -0.49
CA THR A 173 -22.46 24.44 -0.25
C THR A 173 -21.17 24.64 0.58
N ALA A 174 -20.99 23.83 1.62
CA ALA A 174 -19.77 23.81 2.42
C ALA A 174 -18.55 23.41 1.59
N GLY A 175 -18.69 22.37 0.74
CA GLY A 175 -17.60 21.87 -0.12
C GLY A 175 -17.04 22.90 -1.11
N GLN A 176 -17.73 24.00 -1.36
CA GLN A 176 -17.24 25.09 -2.21
C GLN A 176 -16.22 26.00 -1.51
N ARG A 177 -16.05 25.90 -0.21
CA ARG A 177 -15.14 26.75 0.59
C ARG A 177 -14.23 25.90 1.48
N PRO A 178 -12.94 26.19 1.49
CA PRO A 178 -12.02 25.52 2.41
C PRO A 178 -12.44 25.72 3.87
N GLN A 179 -12.33 24.70 4.68
CA GLN A 179 -12.63 24.71 6.13
C GLN A 179 -14.09 25.01 6.51
N ALA A 180 -14.99 25.14 5.55
CA ALA A 180 -16.43 25.26 5.86
C ALA A 180 -16.97 23.94 6.41
N VAL A 181 -17.86 24.01 7.40
CA VAL A 181 -18.46 22.86 8.05
C VAL A 181 -19.97 22.97 8.04
N ALA A 182 -20.63 22.03 7.37
CA ALA A 182 -22.08 21.86 7.46
C ALA A 182 -22.42 20.82 8.54
N ALA A 183 -23.40 21.10 9.37
CA ALA A 183 -23.77 20.26 10.50
C ALA A 183 -25.28 20.18 10.67
N ARG A 184 -25.74 19.07 11.28
CA ARG A 184 -27.06 18.94 11.87
C ARG A 184 -26.97 19.04 13.38
N LEU A 185 -27.59 20.10 13.94
CA LEU A 185 -27.51 20.38 15.38
C LEU A 185 -28.52 19.57 16.19
N ASN A 186 -29.70 19.37 15.63
CA ASN A 186 -30.78 18.56 16.19
C ASN A 186 -31.79 18.13 15.09
N GLY A 187 -32.98 17.66 15.47
CA GLY A 187 -33.98 17.12 14.56
C GLY A 187 -34.24 17.98 13.32
N ALA A 188 -34.44 19.31 13.49
CA ALA A 188 -34.81 20.26 12.44
C ALA A 188 -33.77 21.34 12.17
N ASP A 189 -32.74 21.47 13.03
CA ASP A 189 -31.78 22.57 12.99
C ASP A 189 -30.47 22.14 12.36
N PHE A 190 -30.04 22.91 11.40
CA PHE A 190 -28.78 22.76 10.70
C PHE A 190 -27.93 24.02 10.87
N ALA A 191 -26.64 23.86 10.73
CA ALA A 191 -25.71 24.98 10.79
C ALA A 191 -24.66 24.87 9.69
N LEU A 192 -24.15 26.03 9.27
CA LEU A 192 -23.05 26.16 8.33
C LEU A 192 -22.05 27.16 8.93
N LEU A 193 -20.82 26.69 9.16
CA LEU A 193 -19.69 27.52 9.57
C LEU A 193 -18.88 27.84 8.31
N LEU A 194 -18.65 29.12 8.08
CA LEU A 194 -17.81 29.66 7.01
C LEU A 194 -16.70 30.51 7.67
N PRO A 195 -15.49 29.93 7.84
CA PRO A 195 -14.35 30.68 8.38
C PRO A 195 -13.88 31.78 7.47
#